data_5a44f7f6ad51d3ac2d606e618b757c39
#
_entry.id   5a44f7f6ad51d3ac2d606e618b757c39
#
_cell.length_a   1.000
_cell.length_b   1.000
_cell.length_c   1.000
_cell.angle_alpha   90.00
_cell.angle_beta   90.00
_cell.angle_gamma   90.00
#
_symmetry.space_group_name_H-M   'P 1'
#
loop_
_entity.id
_entity.type
_entity.pdbx_description
1 polymer ?
#
loop_
_entity_poly.entity_id
_entity_poly.type
_entity_poly.pdbx_seq_one_letter_code
_entity_poly.pdbx_strand_id
1 'polypeptide(L)'
;AADDPLAPVATLAVARHRRALVSRWSGVAHCESGGNWSIATGNGYYGGLQFNMGTWQAYGGRGMPHQQPAWYQATIADRVRTQGQGLGAWPHCGAYYG
;
A
#
# COMPACT_ATOMS: atom_id res chain seq x y z
N ALA A 1 0.79 -5.95 26.46
CA ALA A 1 1.37 -6.99 27.30
C ALA A 1 0.82 -8.35 26.90
N ALA A 2 1.62 -9.39 27.12
CA ALA A 2 1.23 -10.75 26.80
C ALA A 2 -0.02 -11.22 27.56
N ASP A 3 -0.30 -10.59 28.68
CA ASP A 3 -1.43 -10.94 29.56
C ASP A 3 -2.71 -10.15 29.27
N ASP A 4 -2.69 -9.26 28.28
CA ASP A 4 -3.88 -8.50 27.90
C ASP A 4 -4.87 -9.44 27.20
N PRO A 5 -6.06 -9.67 27.80
CA PRO A 5 -7.04 -10.58 27.21
C PRO A 5 -7.62 -10.08 25.88
N LEU A 6 -7.48 -8.79 25.58
CA LEU A 6 -7.94 -8.21 24.31
C LEU A 6 -6.89 -8.23 23.21
N ALA A 7 -5.61 -8.52 23.53
CA ALA A 7 -4.53 -8.50 22.57
C ALA A 7 -4.76 -9.43 21.37
N PRO A 8 -5.25 -10.68 21.53
CA PRO A 8 -5.54 -11.56 20.38
C PRO A 8 -6.62 -10.97 19.47
N VAL A 9 -7.66 -10.36 20.03
CA VAL A 9 -8.75 -9.75 19.25
C VAL A 9 -8.23 -8.52 18.49
N ALA A 10 -7.46 -7.67 19.15
CA ALA A 10 -6.85 -6.49 18.52
C ALA A 10 -5.89 -6.91 17.39
N THR A 11 -5.10 -7.95 17.61
CA THR A 11 -4.18 -8.49 16.59
C THR A 11 -4.95 -9.01 15.37
N LEU A 12 -6.05 -9.73 15.59
CA LEU A 12 -6.91 -10.22 14.50
C LEU A 12 -7.55 -9.08 13.74
N ALA A 13 -8.02 -8.04 14.43
CA ALA A 13 -8.62 -6.86 13.80
C ALA A 13 -7.60 -6.13 12.91
N VAL A 14 -6.37 -5.97 13.39
CA VAL A 14 -5.27 -5.37 12.61
C VAL A 14 -4.96 -6.22 11.38
N ALA A 15 -4.84 -7.54 11.54
CA ALA A 15 -4.56 -8.45 10.43
C ALA A 15 -5.66 -8.41 9.36
N ARG A 16 -6.93 -8.37 9.78
CA ARG A 16 -8.07 -8.25 8.86
C ARG A 16 -8.07 -6.93 8.12
N HIS A 17 -7.79 -5.83 8.82
CA HIS A 17 -7.70 -4.51 8.23
C HIS A 17 -6.60 -4.46 7.16
N ARG A 18 -5.42 -5.00 7.48
CA ARG A 18 -4.28 -5.05 6.55
C ARG A 18 -4.62 -5.88 5.30
N ARG A 19 -5.26 -7.03 5.47
CA ARG A 19 -5.68 -7.87 4.33
C ARG A 19 -6.73 -7.16 3.48
N ALA A 20 -7.67 -6.48 4.11
CA ALA A 20 -8.69 -5.71 3.39
C ALA A 20 -8.07 -4.59 2.55
N LEU A 21 -7.08 -3.88 3.10
CA LEU A 21 -6.33 -2.86 2.36
C LEU A 21 -5.62 -3.46 1.15
N VAL A 22 -4.88 -4.53 1.34
CA VAL A 22 -4.17 -5.20 0.25
C VAL A 22 -5.15 -5.68 -0.81
N SER A 23 -6.28 -6.25 -0.40
CA SER A 23 -7.31 -6.71 -1.32
C SER A 23 -7.86 -5.57 -2.19
N ARG A 24 -8.16 -4.41 -1.60
CA ARG A 24 -8.66 -3.25 -2.35
C ARG A 24 -7.66 -2.73 -3.36
N TRP A 25 -6.37 -2.83 -3.07
CA TRP A 25 -5.31 -2.33 -3.92
C TRP A 25 -4.72 -3.38 -4.86
N SER A 26 -5.17 -4.65 -4.75
CA SER A 26 -4.62 -5.75 -5.55
C SER A 26 -4.80 -5.55 -7.06
N GLY A 27 -5.93 -5.02 -7.49
CA GLY A 27 -6.17 -4.74 -8.90
C GLY A 27 -5.23 -3.67 -9.44
N VAL A 28 -5.00 -2.62 -8.66
CA VAL A 28 -4.04 -1.56 -9.01
C VAL A 28 -2.62 -2.13 -9.07
N ALA A 29 -2.24 -2.94 -8.08
CA ALA A 29 -0.92 -3.58 -8.05
C ALA A 29 -0.72 -4.51 -9.25
N HIS A 30 -1.73 -5.29 -9.59
CA HIS A 30 -1.68 -6.17 -10.76
C HIS A 30 -1.46 -5.36 -12.04
N CYS A 31 -2.15 -4.25 -12.19
CA CYS A 31 -2.01 -3.35 -13.32
C CYS A 31 -0.63 -2.67 -13.35
N GLU A 32 -0.14 -2.18 -12.21
CA GLU A 32 1.11 -1.42 -12.14
C GLU A 32 2.36 -2.28 -12.21
N SER A 33 2.35 -3.43 -11.56
CA SER A 33 3.55 -4.25 -11.35
C SER A 33 3.36 -5.73 -11.64
N GLY A 34 2.22 -6.13 -12.16
CA GLY A 34 1.88 -7.55 -12.26
C GLY A 34 1.68 -8.22 -10.91
N GLY A 35 1.43 -7.44 -9.86
CA GLY A 35 1.28 -7.95 -8.50
C GLY A 35 2.59 -8.17 -7.77
N ASN A 36 3.70 -7.66 -8.27
CA ASN A 36 5.01 -7.78 -7.63
C ASN A 36 5.26 -6.61 -6.69
N TRP A 37 4.95 -6.80 -5.40
CA TRP A 37 5.09 -5.76 -4.39
C TRP A 37 6.56 -5.42 -4.08
N SER A 38 7.51 -6.25 -4.50
CA SER A 38 8.94 -6.06 -4.26
C SER A 38 9.70 -5.53 -5.47
N ILE A 39 9.01 -5.11 -6.52
CA ILE A 39 9.64 -4.72 -7.76
C ILE A 39 10.40 -3.39 -7.64
N ALA A 40 11.60 -3.33 -8.22
CA ALA A 40 12.38 -2.11 -8.38
C ALA A 40 13.25 -2.29 -9.62
N THR A 41 12.87 -1.66 -10.73
CA THR A 41 13.56 -1.83 -12.03
C THR A 41 14.49 -0.68 -12.39
N GLY A 42 14.65 0.30 -11.49
CA GLY A 42 15.49 1.48 -11.77
C GLY A 42 14.81 2.56 -12.62
N ASN A 43 13.50 2.47 -12.81
CA ASN A 43 12.73 3.45 -13.58
C ASN A 43 12.22 4.64 -12.77
N GLY A 44 12.61 4.75 -11.48
CA GLY A 44 12.16 5.80 -10.57
C GLY A 44 10.85 5.49 -9.84
N TYR A 45 10.27 4.32 -10.08
CA TYR A 45 9.05 3.85 -9.42
C TYR A 45 9.31 2.54 -8.70
N TYR A 46 8.66 2.35 -7.55
CA TYR A 46 8.99 1.27 -6.63
C TYR A 46 7.75 0.58 -6.09
N GLY A 47 7.85 -0.72 -5.92
CA GLY A 47 6.85 -1.54 -5.25
C GLY A 47 5.64 -1.91 -6.08
N GLY A 48 4.70 -2.57 -5.44
CA GLY A 48 3.51 -3.08 -6.11
C GLY A 48 2.66 -2.01 -6.77
N LEU A 49 2.65 -0.81 -6.19
CA LEU A 49 1.83 0.31 -6.66
C LEU A 49 2.64 1.37 -7.41
N GLN A 50 3.91 1.10 -7.65
CA GLN A 50 4.80 1.97 -8.43
C GLN A 50 4.83 3.41 -7.91
N PHE A 51 5.17 3.57 -6.63
CA PHE A 51 5.37 4.86 -6.01
C PHE A 51 6.65 5.54 -6.51
N ASN A 52 6.59 6.84 -6.79
CA ASN A 52 7.80 7.65 -6.76
C ASN A 52 8.13 8.05 -5.33
N MET A 53 9.39 8.40 -5.07
CA MET A 53 9.84 8.70 -3.71
C MET A 53 9.21 9.97 -3.14
N GLY A 54 8.95 10.96 -3.98
CA GLY A 54 8.33 12.21 -3.53
C GLY A 54 6.95 11.99 -2.94
N THR A 55 6.09 11.28 -3.64
CA THR A 55 4.75 10.93 -3.15
C THR A 55 4.82 10.01 -1.94
N TRP A 56 5.69 8.99 -2.00
CA TRP A 56 5.87 8.06 -0.90
C TRP A 56 6.20 8.79 0.41
N GLN A 57 7.20 9.65 0.38
CA GLN A 57 7.64 10.41 1.55
C GLN A 57 6.61 11.45 1.99
N ALA A 58 5.97 12.12 1.03
CA ALA A 58 4.96 13.14 1.32
C ALA A 58 3.79 12.59 2.13
N TYR A 59 3.43 11.32 1.92
CA TYR A 59 2.33 10.67 2.63
C TYR A 59 2.80 9.77 3.78
N GLY A 60 4.04 9.93 4.21
CA GLY A 60 4.55 9.30 5.42
C GLY A 60 5.21 7.94 5.21
N GLY A 61 5.50 7.56 3.98
CA GLY A 61 6.23 6.34 3.70
C GLY A 61 7.67 6.43 4.18
N ARG A 62 8.15 5.37 4.81
CA ARG A 62 9.52 5.26 5.32
C ARG A 62 10.28 4.20 4.54
N GLY A 63 11.59 4.41 4.39
CA GLY A 63 12.43 3.51 3.62
C GLY A 63 12.01 3.50 2.16
N MET A 64 12.29 2.41 1.48
CA MET A 64 11.93 2.24 0.08
C MET A 64 10.60 1.52 -0.04
N PRO A 65 9.69 1.95 -0.95
CA PRO A 65 8.37 1.32 -1.06
C PRO A 65 8.44 -0.19 -1.30
N HIS A 66 9.31 -0.66 -2.17
CA HIS A 66 9.42 -2.06 -2.54
C HIS A 66 10.02 -2.95 -1.45
N GLN A 67 10.59 -2.36 -0.42
CA GLN A 67 11.16 -3.07 0.73
C GLN A 67 10.17 -3.16 1.89
N GLN A 68 9.04 -2.49 1.79
CA GLN A 68 7.98 -2.54 2.79
C GLN A 68 6.96 -3.61 2.42
N PRO A 69 6.30 -4.23 3.42
CA PRO A 69 5.27 -5.22 3.13
C PRO A 69 4.10 -4.61 2.36
N ALA A 70 3.36 -5.46 1.64
CA ALA A 70 2.23 -5.01 0.82
C ALA A 70 1.22 -4.17 1.61
N TRP A 71 0.90 -4.56 2.84
CA TRP A 71 -0.05 -3.80 3.66
C TRP A 71 0.45 -2.39 3.99
N TYR A 72 1.76 -2.21 4.14
CA TYR A 72 2.34 -0.89 4.39
C TYR A 72 2.22 -0.01 3.14
N GLN A 73 2.56 -0.56 1.98
CA GLN A 73 2.41 0.14 0.70
C GLN A 73 0.95 0.53 0.46
N ALA A 74 0.02 -0.40 0.71
CA ALA A 74 -1.41 -0.13 0.58
C ALA A 74 -1.89 0.93 1.57
N THR A 75 -1.34 0.98 2.78
CA THR A 75 -1.65 2.02 3.76
C THR A 75 -1.25 3.40 3.25
N ILE A 76 -0.05 3.54 2.69
CA ILE A 76 0.39 4.82 2.14
C ILE A 76 -0.47 5.20 0.93
N ALA A 77 -0.76 4.24 0.06
CA ALA A 77 -1.65 4.48 -1.08
C ALA A 77 -3.04 4.96 -0.63
N ASP A 78 -3.56 4.39 0.44
CA ASP A 78 -4.86 4.78 0.96
C ASP A 78 -4.85 6.21 1.51
N ARG A 79 -3.73 6.66 2.07
CA ARG A 79 -3.55 8.07 2.46
C ARG A 79 -3.56 8.99 1.24
N VAL A 80 -2.89 8.61 0.15
CA VAL A 80 -2.94 9.38 -1.10
C VAL A 80 -4.38 9.49 -1.59
N ARG A 81 -5.11 8.38 -1.57
CA ARG A 81 -6.50 8.33 -2.02
C ARG A 81 -7.43 9.21 -1.19
N THR A 82 -7.29 9.20 0.13
CA THR A 82 -8.23 9.86 1.04
C THR A 82 -7.84 11.27 1.45
N GLN A 83 -6.53 11.59 1.41
CA GLN A 83 -6.00 12.84 1.95
C GLN A 83 -5.38 13.74 0.89
N GLY A 84 -5.27 13.31 -0.35
CA GLY A 84 -4.55 14.04 -1.36
C GLY A 84 -5.08 13.85 -2.77
N GLN A 85 -4.27 13.23 -3.63
CA GLN A 85 -4.50 13.16 -5.07
C GLN A 85 -5.67 12.25 -5.48
N GLY A 86 -6.20 11.45 -4.56
CA GLY A 86 -7.20 10.45 -4.90
C GLY A 86 -6.62 9.38 -5.82
N LEU A 87 -7.49 8.66 -6.51
CA LEU A 87 -7.07 7.65 -7.47
C LEU A 87 -6.42 8.24 -8.71
N GLY A 88 -6.48 9.56 -8.90
CA GLY A 88 -5.79 10.26 -9.98
C GLY A 88 -4.27 10.15 -9.92
N ALA A 89 -3.70 9.78 -8.76
CA ALA A 89 -2.28 9.45 -8.64
C ALA A 89 -1.90 8.20 -9.47
N TRP A 90 -2.88 7.36 -9.79
CA TRP A 90 -2.75 6.20 -10.68
C TRP A 90 -3.67 6.43 -11.88
N PRO A 91 -3.26 7.27 -12.85
CA PRO A 91 -4.19 7.75 -13.89
C PRO A 91 -4.74 6.65 -14.80
N HIS A 92 -4.03 5.55 -14.95
CA HIS A 92 -4.49 4.40 -15.71
C HIS A 92 -5.00 3.29 -14.79
N CYS A 93 -4.18 2.86 -13.85
CA CYS A 93 -4.46 1.69 -13.03
C CYS A 93 -5.42 1.96 -11.87
N GLY A 94 -5.65 3.22 -11.50
CA GLY A 94 -6.56 3.58 -10.42
C GLY A 94 -7.99 3.08 -10.62
N ALA A 95 -8.40 2.85 -11.87
CA ALA A 95 -9.71 2.29 -12.20
C ALA A 95 -9.93 0.89 -11.60
N TYR A 96 -8.87 0.20 -11.25
CA TYR A 96 -8.94 -1.15 -10.69
C TYR A 96 -8.99 -1.19 -9.16
N TYR A 97 -9.02 -0.02 -8.52
CA TYR A 97 -9.23 0.04 -7.07
C TYR A 97 -10.61 -0.51 -6.70
N GLY A 98 -10.65 -1.31 -5.64
CA GLY A 98 -11.89 -1.91 -5.15
C GLY A 98 -11.76 -3.44 -4.92
#